data_bcda4cd181364ce8d62ea5a1445555aa
#
_entry.id   bcda4cd181364ce8d62ea5a1445555aa
#
_cell.length_a   1.000
_cell.length_b   1.000
_cell.length_c   1.000
_cell.angle_alpha   90.00
_cell.angle_beta   90.00
_cell.angle_gamma   90.00
#
_symmetry.space_group_name_H-M   'P 1'
#
loop_
_entity.id
_entity.type
_entity.pdbx_description
1 polymer ?
#
loop_
_entity_poly.entity_id
_entity_poly.type
_entity_poly.pdbx_seq_one_letter_code
_entity_poly.pdbx_strand_id
1 'polypeptide(L)'
;MAESNGNGNGNGANIGSVEQVTGVVVDAVFPDALPEIYSAVTIETGGDGDGEPTQLVCEVQQHLGDDRVRAVAMDATDGIRRGDRVVDSGNPITVPVGDITLGRIFNLLGDPIDNGEDLPADVERWPIHRPAPKASDLTPTQEILETGIKVIDLLAPYAKGGKVGLFGGAGVGKTVLIQELIRNIAEEHEGLSAFVGVGERSREGNDLWLEMKESGVIDKTMLVFGQMNEPPGARLRVALSGLTMAEYYREQGGQDVLLFIDNIFRFVQAGSEVSALLGRMPSAVGYQPTLETEMGGLQERITSTDRGSVTSIQAVYVPADDYTDPAPASVFAHLNATTALSRAISEKGIYPAVDPLDSTSTILKPDVVGEEHYRTATEVQEVLQRYKELQDIIAILGIDELSDEDRQTVSRARKIERFLSQPFFVAEQFTGRTGEYVPVSETVRGFREILDGEHDELSEGAFYMQGSIDQVTENAKAAA
;
A
#
# COMPACT_ATOMS: atom_id res chain seq x y z
N MET A 1 24.79 41.81 19.84
CA MET A 1 23.71 42.77 19.61
C MET A 1 23.74 43.10 18.15
N ALA A 2 22.87 42.53 17.40
CA ALA A 2 22.49 42.95 16.05
C ALA A 2 20.99 42.69 16.00
N GLU A 3 20.26 43.80 16.02
CA GLU A 3 18.80 43.80 15.93
C GLU A 3 18.40 43.34 14.52
N SER A 4 17.68 42.24 14.43
CA SER A 4 16.96 41.86 13.22
C SER A 4 15.68 42.69 13.14
N ASN A 5 15.67 43.68 12.31
CA ASN A 5 14.47 44.39 11.91
C ASN A 5 13.56 43.43 11.12
N GLY A 6 12.64 42.80 11.79
CA GLY A 6 11.48 42.15 11.20
C GLY A 6 10.50 43.23 10.73
N ASN A 7 10.54 43.60 9.48
CA ASN A 7 9.45 44.35 8.86
C ASN A 7 8.43 43.33 8.34
N GLY A 8 7.50 42.94 9.19
CA GLY A 8 6.25 42.33 8.79
C GLY A 8 5.36 43.41 8.17
N ASN A 9 5.22 43.39 6.86
CA ASN A 9 4.21 44.25 6.23
C ASN A 9 3.52 43.49 5.10
N GLY A 10 2.21 43.35 5.25
CA GLY A 10 1.28 43.34 4.14
C GLY A 10 0.89 41.99 3.61
N ASN A 11 -0.34 41.63 3.87
CA ASN A 11 -1.21 40.68 3.21
C ASN A 11 -1.27 40.90 1.67
N GLY A 12 -0.17 40.76 0.97
CA GLY A 12 -0.09 40.72 -0.48
C GLY A 12 0.38 39.32 -0.90
N ALA A 13 -0.42 38.57 -1.63
CA ALA A 13 0.01 37.31 -2.22
C ALA A 13 1.28 37.56 -3.05
N ASN A 14 2.29 36.69 -2.91
CA ASN A 14 3.49 36.72 -3.76
C ASN A 14 3.07 36.26 -5.18
N ILE A 15 3.20 37.20 -6.15
CA ILE A 15 2.66 37.03 -7.49
C ILE A 15 3.78 37.00 -8.50
N GLY A 16 3.80 35.94 -9.30
CA GLY A 16 4.67 35.77 -10.45
C GLY A 16 3.91 35.71 -11.77
N SER A 17 4.64 35.39 -12.81
CA SER A 17 4.08 35.16 -14.14
C SER A 17 4.75 33.96 -14.82
N VAL A 18 4.02 33.24 -15.63
CA VAL A 18 4.55 32.16 -16.46
C VAL A 18 5.53 32.70 -17.49
N GLU A 19 6.74 32.16 -17.51
CA GLU A 19 7.75 32.52 -18.54
C GLU A 19 7.74 31.47 -19.67
N GLN A 20 7.70 30.18 -19.33
CA GLN A 20 7.77 29.09 -20.29
C GLN A 20 6.99 27.86 -19.79
N VAL A 21 6.38 27.13 -20.72
CA VAL A 21 5.75 25.84 -20.47
C VAL A 21 6.39 24.78 -21.37
N THR A 22 6.83 23.66 -20.78
CA THR A 22 7.44 22.54 -21.52
C THR A 22 6.82 21.24 -21.01
N GLY A 23 5.79 20.76 -21.69
CA GLY A 23 4.97 19.65 -21.19
C GLY A 23 4.33 20.02 -19.86
N VAL A 24 4.56 19.22 -18.82
CA VAL A 24 4.05 19.46 -17.45
C VAL A 24 5.00 20.30 -16.59
N VAL A 25 6.08 20.82 -17.14
CA VAL A 25 7.03 21.68 -16.44
C VAL A 25 6.75 23.14 -16.81
N VAL A 26 6.62 23.98 -15.79
CA VAL A 26 6.36 25.40 -15.92
C VAL A 26 7.48 26.18 -15.25
N ASP A 27 8.09 27.08 -16.01
CA ASP A 27 9.03 28.08 -15.48
C ASP A 27 8.27 29.39 -15.23
N ALA A 28 8.40 29.95 -14.04
CA ALA A 28 7.73 31.17 -13.63
C ALA A 28 8.73 32.16 -13.01
N VAL A 29 8.47 33.45 -13.20
CA VAL A 29 9.26 34.53 -12.63
C VAL A 29 8.50 35.14 -11.47
N PHE A 30 9.18 35.31 -10.33
CA PHE A 30 8.67 35.96 -9.13
C PHE A 30 9.57 37.12 -8.74
N PRO A 31 9.24 38.35 -9.13
CA PRO A 31 10.13 39.52 -8.97
C PRO A 31 10.30 39.97 -7.52
N ASP A 32 9.36 39.67 -6.63
CA ASP A 32 9.40 40.13 -5.24
C ASP A 32 10.11 39.17 -4.32
N ALA A 33 9.73 37.85 -4.38
CA ALA A 33 10.33 36.78 -3.56
C ALA A 33 10.18 35.44 -4.26
N LEU A 34 11.22 34.60 -4.20
CA LEU A 34 11.13 33.23 -4.71
C LEU A 34 10.28 32.35 -3.78
N PRO A 35 9.27 31.64 -4.30
CA PRO A 35 8.61 30.58 -3.54
C PRO A 35 9.61 29.53 -3.05
N GLU A 36 9.35 28.95 -1.89
CA GLU A 36 10.18 27.88 -1.36
C GLU A 36 10.06 26.59 -2.21
N ILE A 37 11.08 25.75 -2.15
CA ILE A 37 11.00 24.40 -2.77
C ILE A 37 9.85 23.62 -2.12
N TYR A 38 9.06 22.96 -2.94
CA TYR A 38 7.80 22.28 -2.62
C TYR A 38 6.61 23.18 -2.29
N SER A 39 6.74 24.52 -2.36
CA SER A 39 5.56 25.39 -2.32
C SER A 39 4.60 25.06 -3.47
N ALA A 40 3.31 25.09 -3.16
CA ALA A 40 2.26 25.05 -4.16
C ALA A 40 2.08 26.45 -4.77
N VAL A 41 2.15 26.54 -6.08
CA VAL A 41 1.82 27.77 -6.83
C VAL A 41 0.62 27.49 -7.71
N THR A 42 -0.31 28.44 -7.81
CA THR A 42 -1.53 28.31 -8.62
C THR A 42 -1.43 29.22 -9.84
N ILE A 43 -1.58 28.65 -11.02
CA ILE A 43 -1.63 29.37 -12.28
C ILE A 43 -3.09 29.66 -12.60
N GLU A 44 -3.40 30.93 -12.78
CA GLU A 44 -4.74 31.37 -13.19
C GLU A 44 -4.74 31.54 -14.72
N THR A 45 -5.43 30.63 -15.41
CA THR A 45 -5.61 30.77 -16.87
C THR A 45 -6.78 31.67 -17.15
N GLY A 46 -6.55 32.75 -17.91
CA GLY A 46 -7.64 33.56 -18.44
C GLY A 46 -8.44 32.73 -19.45
N GLY A 47 -9.67 32.39 -19.14
CA GLY A 47 -10.56 31.66 -20.07
C GLY A 47 -10.65 32.37 -21.42
N ASP A 48 -10.50 31.64 -22.51
CA ASP A 48 -10.77 32.16 -23.85
C ASP A 48 -12.28 32.39 -24.01
N GLY A 49 -12.71 33.63 -23.87
CA GLY A 49 -14.10 34.03 -24.15
C GLY A 49 -15.08 33.72 -23.02
N ASP A 50 -15.96 32.80 -23.10
CA ASP A 50 -17.04 32.53 -22.14
C ASP A 50 -16.69 31.40 -21.12
N GLY A 51 -15.41 30.96 -21.02
CA GLY A 51 -14.98 29.94 -20.07
C GLY A 51 -14.65 30.52 -18.69
N GLU A 52 -15.01 29.82 -17.61
CA GLU A 52 -14.54 30.13 -16.27
C GLU A 52 -13.02 30.01 -16.19
N PRO A 53 -12.32 30.89 -15.42
CA PRO A 53 -10.90 30.78 -15.23
C PRO A 53 -10.55 29.43 -14.57
N THR A 54 -9.71 28.66 -15.22
CA THR A 54 -9.24 27.38 -14.68
C THR A 54 -8.01 27.67 -13.81
N GLN A 55 -7.93 26.99 -12.67
CA GLN A 55 -6.77 27.06 -11.77
C GLN A 55 -5.95 25.78 -11.90
N LEU A 56 -4.67 25.91 -12.19
CA LEU A 56 -3.74 24.81 -12.21
C LEU A 56 -2.75 24.90 -11.05
N VAL A 57 -2.73 23.90 -10.20
CA VAL A 57 -1.74 23.79 -9.12
C VAL A 57 -0.45 23.17 -9.66
N CYS A 58 0.68 23.82 -9.37
CA CYS A 58 2.01 23.33 -9.64
C CYS A 58 2.84 23.31 -8.35
N GLU A 59 3.82 22.43 -8.27
CA GLU A 59 4.75 22.35 -7.14
C GLU A 59 6.13 22.81 -7.57
N VAL A 60 6.71 23.74 -6.83
CA VAL A 60 8.06 24.26 -7.08
C VAL A 60 9.10 23.18 -6.81
N GLN A 61 9.94 22.88 -7.81
CA GLN A 61 10.96 21.84 -7.75
C GLN A 61 12.39 22.37 -7.75
N GLN A 62 12.61 23.53 -8.34
CA GLN A 62 13.96 24.11 -8.50
C GLN A 62 13.91 25.62 -8.50
N HIS A 63 14.95 26.25 -7.96
CA HIS A 63 15.29 27.65 -8.22
C HIS A 63 16.30 27.70 -9.38
N LEU A 64 16.00 28.49 -10.40
CA LEU A 64 16.85 28.61 -11.61
C LEU A 64 17.79 29.79 -11.58
N GLY A 65 17.67 30.67 -10.58
CA GLY A 65 18.31 31.98 -10.51
C GLY A 65 17.49 33.04 -11.24
N ASP A 66 17.90 34.30 -11.14
CA ASP A 66 17.26 35.47 -11.77
C ASP A 66 15.74 35.52 -11.52
N ASP A 67 15.34 35.37 -10.26
CA ASP A 67 13.94 35.37 -9.79
C ASP A 67 13.03 34.30 -10.44
N ARG A 68 13.64 33.24 -10.95
CA ARG A 68 12.93 32.13 -11.64
C ARG A 68 12.84 30.88 -10.80
N VAL A 69 11.68 30.27 -10.88
CA VAL A 69 11.42 28.90 -10.34
C VAL A 69 10.98 27.98 -11.45
N ARG A 70 11.28 26.70 -11.28
CA ARG A 70 10.75 25.61 -12.09
C ARG A 70 9.79 24.79 -11.25
N ALA A 71 8.57 24.67 -11.73
CA ALA A 71 7.49 23.94 -11.08
C ALA A 71 6.98 22.80 -11.96
N VAL A 72 6.42 21.76 -11.34
CA VAL A 72 5.78 20.64 -12.01
C VAL A 72 4.27 20.72 -11.78
N ALA A 73 3.53 20.65 -12.87
CA ALA A 73 2.07 20.69 -12.85
C ALA A 73 1.46 19.42 -12.27
N MET A 74 0.38 19.59 -11.52
CA MET A 74 -0.39 18.51 -10.91
C MET A 74 -1.55 18.06 -11.78
N ASP A 75 -1.83 18.79 -12.87
CA ASP A 75 -2.84 18.46 -13.88
C ASP A 75 -2.34 18.89 -15.26
N ALA A 76 -3.18 18.73 -16.29
CA ALA A 76 -2.85 19.11 -17.66
C ALA A 76 -2.51 20.62 -17.78
N THR A 77 -1.52 20.92 -18.61
CA THR A 77 -1.04 22.28 -18.83
C THR A 77 -1.68 22.96 -20.05
N ASP A 78 -2.72 22.36 -20.59
CA ASP A 78 -3.42 22.88 -21.76
C ASP A 78 -4.03 24.26 -21.47
N GLY A 79 -3.84 25.19 -22.40
CA GLY A 79 -4.37 26.55 -22.29
C GLY A 79 -3.50 27.53 -21.51
N ILE A 80 -2.44 27.09 -20.83
CA ILE A 80 -1.48 27.98 -20.15
C ILE A 80 -0.68 28.76 -21.19
N ARG A 81 -0.53 30.06 -20.93
CA ARG A 81 0.19 30.99 -21.79
C ARG A 81 1.32 31.68 -21.04
N ARG A 82 2.33 32.07 -21.77
CA ARG A 82 3.34 33.00 -21.24
C ARG A 82 2.68 34.29 -20.77
N GLY A 83 3.01 34.70 -19.55
CA GLY A 83 2.45 35.88 -18.92
C GLY A 83 1.24 35.62 -18.03
N ASP A 84 0.69 34.38 -18.01
CA ASP A 84 -0.37 34.04 -17.09
C ASP A 84 0.07 34.24 -15.64
N ARG A 85 -0.85 34.67 -14.82
CA ARG A 85 -0.60 34.99 -13.41
C ARG A 85 -0.33 33.73 -12.60
N VAL A 86 0.70 33.74 -11.80
CA VAL A 86 1.08 32.69 -10.87
C VAL A 86 1.02 33.21 -9.45
N VAL A 87 0.29 32.54 -8.58
CA VAL A 87 0.14 32.94 -7.18
C VAL A 87 0.81 31.91 -6.30
N ASP A 88 1.77 32.34 -5.48
CA ASP A 88 2.38 31.50 -4.46
C ASP A 88 1.45 31.36 -3.27
N SER A 89 1.16 30.13 -2.87
CA SER A 89 0.34 29.83 -1.68
C SER A 89 1.10 30.07 -0.37
N GLY A 90 2.44 30.16 -0.43
CA GLY A 90 3.32 30.21 0.73
C GLY A 90 3.39 28.90 1.54
N ASN A 91 2.79 27.85 1.04
CA ASN A 91 2.75 26.54 1.70
C ASN A 91 2.89 25.41 0.67
N PRO A 92 3.32 24.21 1.07
CA PRO A 92 3.22 23.01 0.25
C PRO A 92 1.75 22.66 -0.08
N ILE A 93 1.56 21.74 -1.01
CA ILE A 93 0.24 21.12 -1.25
C ILE A 93 -0.28 20.56 0.07
N THR A 94 -1.55 20.83 0.36
CA THR A 94 -2.23 20.36 1.56
C THR A 94 -3.42 19.45 1.21
N VAL A 95 -3.76 18.54 2.11
CA VAL A 95 -4.94 17.66 1.99
C VAL A 95 -5.84 17.75 3.20
N PRO A 96 -7.15 17.55 3.07
CA PRO A 96 -8.07 17.50 4.20
C PRO A 96 -7.73 16.33 5.11
N VAL A 97 -7.99 16.47 6.39
CA VAL A 97 -7.77 15.44 7.39
C VAL A 97 -8.97 15.34 8.33
N GLY A 98 -9.07 14.22 9.06
CA GLY A 98 -10.14 13.97 10.02
C GLY A 98 -11.31 13.17 9.43
N ASP A 99 -12.33 12.96 10.24
CA ASP A 99 -13.46 12.04 9.95
C ASP A 99 -14.21 12.37 8.65
N ILE A 100 -14.10 13.61 8.19
CA ILE A 100 -14.69 14.03 6.90
C ILE A 100 -14.06 13.32 5.68
N THR A 101 -12.92 12.69 5.86
CA THR A 101 -12.23 11.93 4.80
C THR A 101 -12.74 10.48 4.67
N LEU A 102 -13.40 9.96 5.69
CA LEU A 102 -13.89 8.59 5.69
C LEU A 102 -15.09 8.42 4.74
N GLY A 103 -15.11 7.31 4.06
CA GLY A 103 -16.16 7.01 3.08
C GLY A 103 -16.04 7.74 1.73
N ARG A 104 -14.99 8.54 1.55
CA ARG A 104 -14.84 9.46 0.43
C ARG A 104 -13.67 9.10 -0.48
N ILE A 105 -13.72 9.60 -1.71
CA ILE A 105 -12.63 9.50 -2.69
C ILE A 105 -12.09 10.89 -2.98
N PHE A 106 -10.76 11.02 -2.95
CA PHE A 106 -10.05 12.26 -3.18
C PHE A 106 -9.03 12.14 -4.33
N ASN A 107 -8.74 13.26 -4.97
CA ASN A 107 -7.56 13.41 -5.80
C ASN A 107 -6.33 13.75 -4.93
N LEU A 108 -5.18 13.95 -5.55
CA LEU A 108 -3.94 14.29 -4.83
C LEU A 108 -4.01 15.61 -4.07
N LEU A 109 -4.83 16.58 -4.51
CA LEU A 109 -5.02 17.88 -3.87
C LEU A 109 -6.02 17.81 -2.70
N GLY A 110 -6.64 16.63 -2.51
CA GLY A 110 -7.65 16.43 -1.49
C GLY A 110 -9.02 17.02 -1.88
N ASP A 111 -9.29 17.15 -3.18
CA ASP A 111 -10.61 17.50 -3.66
C ASP A 111 -11.44 16.22 -3.83
N PRO A 112 -12.69 16.19 -3.38
CA PRO A 112 -13.57 15.04 -3.55
C PRO A 112 -13.86 14.77 -5.04
N ILE A 113 -13.75 13.50 -5.44
CA ILE A 113 -14.03 13.06 -6.81
C ILE A 113 -15.12 11.98 -6.88
N ASP A 114 -15.88 11.81 -5.81
CA ASP A 114 -16.95 10.82 -5.65
C ASP A 114 -18.34 11.34 -5.98
N ASN A 115 -18.46 12.55 -6.54
CA ASN A 115 -19.71 13.28 -6.78
C ASN A 115 -20.55 13.48 -5.49
N GLY A 116 -19.91 13.42 -4.32
CA GLY A 116 -20.53 13.75 -3.05
C GLY A 116 -20.58 15.26 -2.78
N GLU A 117 -20.95 15.64 -1.56
CA GLU A 117 -20.98 17.05 -1.15
C GLU A 117 -19.54 17.62 -1.10
N ASP A 118 -19.42 18.90 -1.44
CA ASP A 118 -18.15 19.63 -1.29
C ASP A 118 -17.72 19.71 0.16
N LEU A 119 -16.40 19.78 0.38
CA LEU A 119 -15.86 19.94 1.72
C LEU A 119 -16.15 21.35 2.25
N PRO A 120 -16.42 21.50 3.56
CA PRO A 120 -16.48 22.82 4.20
C PRO A 120 -15.19 23.63 3.96
N ALA A 121 -15.34 24.94 3.80
CA ALA A 121 -14.21 25.81 3.52
C ALA A 121 -13.20 25.90 4.69
N ASP A 122 -13.63 25.58 5.89
CA ASP A 122 -12.85 25.59 7.15
C ASP A 122 -12.32 24.22 7.55
N VAL A 123 -12.35 23.21 6.65
CA VAL A 123 -11.81 21.89 6.92
C VAL A 123 -10.32 21.96 7.25
N GLU A 124 -9.92 21.22 8.29
CA GLU A 124 -8.50 21.10 8.67
C GLU A 124 -7.71 20.44 7.53
N ARG A 125 -6.57 21.03 7.16
CA ARG A 125 -5.71 20.52 6.09
C ARG A 125 -4.27 20.43 6.55
N TRP A 126 -3.61 19.36 6.20
CA TRP A 126 -2.20 19.12 6.51
C TRP A 126 -1.34 19.11 5.25
N PRO A 127 -0.10 19.63 5.32
CA PRO A 127 0.82 19.58 4.20
C PRO A 127 1.27 18.17 3.91
N ILE A 128 1.40 17.82 2.62
CA ILE A 128 1.83 16.48 2.20
C ILE A 128 3.33 16.24 2.43
N HIS A 129 4.13 17.30 2.42
CA HIS A 129 5.56 17.26 2.76
C HIS A 129 5.74 17.43 4.26
N ARG A 130 5.92 16.33 4.95
CA ARG A 130 6.11 16.28 6.39
C ARG A 130 7.36 15.46 6.73
N PRO A 131 8.07 15.80 7.81
CA PRO A 131 9.19 14.98 8.28
C PRO A 131 8.67 13.63 8.81
N ALA A 132 9.50 12.62 8.77
CA ALA A 132 9.26 11.38 9.49
C ALA A 132 9.20 11.62 11.01
N PRO A 133 8.48 10.79 11.79
CA PRO A 133 8.49 10.84 13.24
C PRO A 133 9.93 10.80 13.80
N LYS A 134 10.15 11.50 14.90
CA LYS A 134 11.46 11.49 15.54
C LYS A 134 11.74 10.11 16.18
N ALA A 135 13.00 9.73 16.24
CA ALA A 135 13.40 8.46 16.87
C ALA A 135 12.92 8.33 18.33
N SER A 136 12.73 9.45 19.02
CA SER A 136 12.16 9.47 20.38
C SER A 136 10.69 9.09 20.47
N ASP A 137 9.97 9.24 19.37
CA ASP A 137 8.51 9.05 19.30
C ASP A 137 8.14 7.67 18.75
N LEU A 138 9.16 6.90 18.33
CA LEU A 138 8.98 5.55 17.77
C LEU A 138 8.79 4.52 18.89
N THR A 139 7.85 3.60 18.68
CA THR A 139 7.66 2.46 19.57
C THR A 139 8.67 1.36 19.24
N PRO A 140 9.53 0.93 20.17
CA PRO A 140 10.54 -0.10 19.91
C PRO A 140 9.95 -1.51 19.87
N THR A 141 8.74 -1.72 20.40
CA THR A 141 8.12 -3.03 20.51
C THR A 141 7.54 -3.46 19.18
N GLN A 142 7.94 -4.64 18.73
CA GLN A 142 7.35 -5.27 17.54
C GLN A 142 6.16 -6.11 17.99
N GLU A 143 4.96 -5.73 17.56
CA GLU A 143 3.71 -6.46 17.77
C GLU A 143 3.22 -7.03 16.46
N ILE A 144 2.57 -8.19 16.52
CA ILE A 144 1.91 -8.79 15.37
C ILE A 144 0.63 -8.01 15.08
N LEU A 145 0.42 -7.63 13.82
CA LEU A 145 -0.88 -7.23 13.31
C LEU A 145 -1.61 -8.51 12.89
N GLU A 146 -2.51 -8.99 13.73
CA GLU A 146 -3.30 -10.18 13.44
C GLU A 146 -4.27 -9.91 12.29
N THR A 147 -4.11 -10.63 11.19
CA THR A 147 -4.92 -10.43 9.99
C THR A 147 -6.14 -11.34 9.93
N GLY A 148 -6.17 -12.41 10.73
CA GLY A 148 -7.18 -13.45 10.69
C GLY A 148 -7.08 -14.36 9.46
N ILE A 149 -5.99 -14.25 8.69
CA ILE A 149 -5.71 -15.05 7.50
C ILE A 149 -4.58 -16.03 7.82
N LYS A 150 -4.91 -17.30 7.92
CA LYS A 150 -4.01 -18.37 8.40
C LYS A 150 -2.63 -18.36 7.76
N VAL A 151 -2.56 -18.29 6.43
CA VAL A 151 -1.28 -18.37 5.72
C VAL A 151 -0.37 -17.17 6.02
N ILE A 152 -0.95 -15.98 6.19
CA ILE A 152 -0.21 -14.77 6.53
C ILE A 152 0.24 -14.84 7.98
N ASP A 153 -0.71 -15.02 8.89
CA ASP A 153 -0.44 -14.96 10.33
C ASP A 153 0.52 -16.06 10.79
N LEU A 154 0.48 -17.25 10.17
CA LEU A 154 1.41 -18.33 10.50
C LEU A 154 2.83 -18.12 9.93
N LEU A 155 2.93 -17.86 8.62
CA LEU A 155 4.19 -18.01 7.87
C LEU A 155 4.87 -16.69 7.51
N ALA A 156 4.10 -15.61 7.39
CA ALA A 156 4.60 -14.29 7.07
C ALA A 156 3.87 -13.20 7.87
N PRO A 157 3.86 -13.27 9.21
CA PRO A 157 3.09 -12.36 10.06
C PRO A 157 3.50 -10.91 9.84
N TYR A 158 2.51 -10.01 9.83
CA TYR A 158 2.73 -8.59 9.65
C TYR A 158 3.08 -7.92 10.98
N ALA A 159 4.07 -7.03 10.93
CA ALA A 159 4.40 -6.18 12.06
C ALA A 159 3.46 -4.97 12.08
N LYS A 160 2.91 -4.63 13.24
CA LYS A 160 2.19 -3.39 13.46
C LYS A 160 3.13 -2.19 13.23
N GLY A 161 2.72 -1.24 12.39
CA GLY A 161 3.60 -0.16 11.93
C GLY A 161 4.69 -0.60 10.94
N GLY A 162 4.61 -1.84 10.47
CA GLY A 162 5.52 -2.39 9.48
C GLY A 162 5.12 -2.08 8.03
N LYS A 163 5.99 -2.47 7.13
CA LYS A 163 5.84 -2.30 5.69
C LYS A 163 5.84 -3.66 5.03
N VAL A 164 4.76 -3.99 4.34
CA VAL A 164 4.55 -5.27 3.68
C VAL A 164 4.57 -5.07 2.17
N GLY A 165 5.39 -5.84 1.47
CA GLY A 165 5.34 -5.92 0.02
C GLY A 165 4.40 -7.02 -0.45
N LEU A 166 3.42 -6.68 -1.27
CA LEU A 166 2.50 -7.62 -1.90
C LEU A 166 2.89 -7.84 -3.35
N PHE A 167 3.37 -9.03 -3.65
CA PHE A 167 3.83 -9.44 -4.98
C PHE A 167 2.84 -10.38 -5.62
N GLY A 168 2.65 -10.28 -6.92
CA GLY A 168 1.81 -11.21 -7.66
C GLY A 168 1.36 -10.66 -9.01
N GLY A 169 1.22 -11.56 -9.96
CA GLY A 169 0.71 -11.24 -11.29
C GLY A 169 -0.77 -10.88 -11.30
N ALA A 170 -1.31 -10.58 -12.47
CA ALA A 170 -2.74 -10.34 -12.62
C ALA A 170 -3.56 -11.63 -12.38
N GLY A 171 -4.72 -11.50 -11.77
CA GLY A 171 -5.69 -12.60 -11.62
C GLY A 171 -5.39 -13.61 -10.51
N VAL A 172 -4.47 -13.31 -9.59
CA VAL A 172 -4.14 -14.20 -8.44
C VAL A 172 -4.92 -13.86 -7.16
N GLY A 173 -5.87 -12.92 -7.23
CA GLY A 173 -6.71 -12.55 -6.08
C GLY A 173 -6.15 -11.42 -5.21
N LYS A 174 -5.24 -10.58 -5.74
CA LYS A 174 -4.66 -9.45 -4.99
C LYS A 174 -5.72 -8.52 -4.42
N THR A 175 -6.65 -8.05 -5.24
CA THR A 175 -7.73 -7.13 -4.82
C THR A 175 -8.62 -7.75 -3.75
N VAL A 176 -8.99 -9.01 -3.90
CA VAL A 176 -9.81 -9.74 -2.91
C VAL A 176 -9.08 -9.86 -1.57
N LEU A 177 -7.77 -10.13 -1.60
CA LEU A 177 -6.96 -10.17 -0.38
C LEU A 177 -6.90 -8.81 0.32
N ILE A 178 -6.72 -7.73 -0.45
CA ILE A 178 -6.71 -6.36 0.08
C ILE A 178 -8.05 -6.02 0.74
N GLN A 179 -9.15 -6.33 0.09
CA GLN A 179 -10.48 -6.08 0.63
C GLN A 179 -10.75 -6.87 1.91
N GLU A 180 -10.33 -8.13 1.96
CA GLU A 180 -10.46 -8.96 3.17
C GLU A 180 -9.65 -8.39 4.33
N LEU A 181 -8.43 -7.92 4.07
CA LEU A 181 -7.61 -7.25 5.08
C LEU A 181 -8.25 -5.95 5.58
N ILE A 182 -8.82 -5.12 4.68
CA ILE A 182 -9.56 -3.91 5.06
C ILE A 182 -10.74 -4.27 5.95
N ARG A 183 -11.53 -5.26 5.55
CA ARG A 183 -12.68 -5.73 6.31
C ARG A 183 -12.28 -6.23 7.69
N ASN A 184 -11.25 -7.08 7.77
CA ASN A 184 -10.81 -7.65 9.03
C ASN A 184 -10.25 -6.57 9.99
N ILE A 185 -9.51 -5.61 9.49
CA ILE A 185 -9.05 -4.48 10.29
C ILE A 185 -10.23 -3.61 10.78
N ALA A 186 -11.20 -3.36 9.92
CA ALA A 186 -12.36 -2.54 10.27
C ALA A 186 -13.27 -3.20 11.32
N GLU A 187 -13.53 -4.50 11.18
CA GLU A 187 -14.51 -5.22 12.01
C GLU A 187 -13.89 -5.81 13.29
N GLU A 188 -12.68 -6.35 13.21
CA GLU A 188 -12.06 -7.07 14.32
C GLU A 188 -11.13 -6.18 15.18
N HIS A 189 -10.56 -5.12 14.58
CA HIS A 189 -9.62 -4.23 15.25
C HIS A 189 -10.14 -2.80 15.44
N GLU A 190 -11.36 -2.50 14.99
CA GLU A 190 -11.93 -1.14 14.97
C GLU A 190 -11.02 -0.11 14.27
N GLY A 191 -10.10 -0.59 13.44
CA GLY A 191 -9.09 0.20 12.76
C GLY A 191 -9.64 0.91 11.52
N LEU A 192 -8.87 1.87 11.04
CA LEU A 192 -9.17 2.61 9.82
C LEU A 192 -8.25 2.16 8.68
N SER A 193 -8.71 2.34 7.46
CA SER A 193 -7.92 2.04 6.27
C SER A 193 -7.82 3.24 5.35
N ALA A 194 -6.67 3.37 4.71
CA ALA A 194 -6.45 4.31 3.61
C ALA A 194 -6.01 3.52 2.37
N PHE A 195 -6.67 3.70 1.26
CA PHE A 195 -6.26 3.10 -0.01
C PHE A 195 -5.78 4.18 -0.96
N VAL A 196 -4.57 4.02 -1.47
CA VAL A 196 -3.93 4.97 -2.37
C VAL A 196 -3.67 4.30 -3.71
N GLY A 197 -4.39 4.72 -4.73
CA GLY A 197 -4.19 4.29 -6.11
C GLY A 197 -3.13 5.16 -6.80
N VAL A 198 -1.97 4.59 -7.09
CA VAL A 198 -0.85 5.28 -7.73
C VAL A 198 -0.67 4.77 -9.15
N GLY A 199 -1.10 5.54 -10.15
CA GLY A 199 -0.92 5.21 -11.55
C GLY A 199 -1.69 3.95 -12.01
N GLU A 200 -2.74 3.57 -11.29
CA GLU A 200 -3.59 2.44 -11.65
C GLU A 200 -4.73 2.86 -12.60
N ARG A 201 -5.44 1.88 -13.13
CA ARG A 201 -6.54 2.13 -14.06
C ARG A 201 -7.75 2.69 -13.32
N SER A 202 -8.35 3.75 -13.86
CA SER A 202 -9.54 4.39 -13.28
C SER A 202 -10.71 3.41 -13.10
N ARG A 203 -10.85 2.43 -14.00
CA ARG A 203 -11.88 1.39 -13.89
C ARG A 203 -11.66 0.51 -12.65
N GLU A 204 -10.42 0.07 -12.40
CA GLU A 204 -10.10 -0.79 -11.26
C GLU A 204 -10.32 -0.04 -9.93
N GLY A 205 -10.01 1.26 -9.88
CA GLY A 205 -10.31 2.10 -8.73
C GLY A 205 -11.82 2.27 -8.49
N ASN A 206 -12.60 2.43 -9.55
CA ASN A 206 -14.05 2.52 -9.44
C ASN A 206 -14.69 1.18 -9.02
N ASP A 207 -14.23 0.07 -9.59
CA ASP A 207 -14.70 -1.27 -9.22
C ASP A 207 -14.42 -1.53 -7.73
N LEU A 208 -13.21 -1.22 -7.25
CA LEU A 208 -12.84 -1.34 -5.84
C LEU A 208 -13.76 -0.51 -4.91
N TRP A 209 -14.04 0.73 -5.30
CA TRP A 209 -14.93 1.59 -4.51
C TRP A 209 -16.35 1.04 -4.41
N LEU A 210 -16.90 0.53 -5.53
CA LEU A 210 -18.23 -0.09 -5.54
C LEU A 210 -18.26 -1.34 -4.68
N GLU A 211 -17.26 -2.20 -4.78
CA GLU A 211 -17.13 -3.41 -3.97
C GLU A 211 -17.00 -3.10 -2.47
N MET A 212 -16.26 -2.04 -2.11
CA MET A 212 -16.17 -1.57 -0.71
C MET A 212 -17.51 -1.02 -0.18
N LYS A 213 -18.32 -0.40 -1.05
CA LYS A 213 -19.68 0.02 -0.68
C LYS A 213 -20.61 -1.17 -0.45
N GLU A 214 -20.55 -2.18 -1.33
CA GLU A 214 -21.36 -3.38 -1.22
C GLU A 214 -21.00 -4.22 0.01
N SER A 215 -19.72 -4.28 0.36
CA SER A 215 -19.24 -4.99 1.57
C SER A 215 -19.40 -4.18 2.87
N GLY A 216 -19.75 -2.88 2.78
CA GLY A 216 -19.98 -2.03 3.96
C GLY A 216 -18.72 -1.51 4.65
N VAL A 217 -17.53 -1.78 4.11
CA VAL A 217 -16.25 -1.35 4.73
C VAL A 217 -15.85 0.07 4.36
N ILE A 218 -16.57 0.70 3.44
CA ILE A 218 -16.23 2.04 2.94
C ILE A 218 -16.25 3.11 4.03
N ASP A 219 -17.15 3.01 5.01
CA ASP A 219 -17.33 4.01 6.06
C ASP A 219 -16.12 4.17 6.99
N LYS A 220 -15.23 3.18 7.02
CA LYS A 220 -13.96 3.18 7.77
C LYS A 220 -12.74 3.32 6.84
N THR A 221 -12.96 3.67 5.58
CA THR A 221 -11.90 3.71 4.56
C THR A 221 -11.90 5.06 3.86
N MET A 222 -10.71 5.64 3.67
CA MET A 222 -10.50 6.78 2.79
C MET A 222 -9.77 6.33 1.52
N LEU A 223 -10.15 6.87 0.37
CA LEU A 223 -9.59 6.54 -0.93
C LEU A 223 -8.95 7.78 -1.53
N VAL A 224 -7.71 7.64 -2.04
CA VAL A 224 -6.98 8.74 -2.68
C VAL A 224 -6.40 8.24 -4.00
N PHE A 225 -6.80 8.82 -5.11
CA PHE A 225 -6.42 8.36 -6.44
C PHE A 225 -5.60 9.38 -7.22
N GLY A 226 -4.48 8.92 -7.78
CA GLY A 226 -3.70 9.57 -8.82
C GLY A 226 -3.53 8.56 -9.96
N GLN A 227 -4.49 8.58 -10.90
CA GLN A 227 -4.67 7.51 -11.86
C GLN A 227 -3.67 7.53 -13.01
N MET A 228 -3.68 6.47 -13.85
CA MET A 228 -2.75 6.28 -14.96
C MET A 228 -2.78 7.42 -15.99
N ASN A 229 -3.93 8.05 -16.18
CA ASN A 229 -4.13 9.16 -17.12
C ASN A 229 -3.65 10.51 -16.59
N GLU A 230 -3.36 10.61 -15.28
CA GLU A 230 -2.91 11.84 -14.68
C GLU A 230 -1.41 12.09 -14.94
N PRO A 231 -0.96 13.36 -14.93
CA PRO A 231 0.43 13.70 -15.18
C PRO A 231 1.39 13.13 -14.11
N PRO A 232 2.69 13.01 -14.42
CA PRO A 232 3.63 12.37 -13.50
C PRO A 232 3.77 13.14 -12.16
N GLY A 233 3.52 14.45 -12.12
CA GLY A 233 3.49 15.23 -10.88
C GLY A 233 2.42 14.70 -9.92
N ALA A 234 1.22 14.46 -10.43
CA ALA A 234 0.11 13.90 -9.65
C ALA A 234 0.43 12.50 -9.12
N ARG A 235 0.88 11.60 -9.99
CA ARG A 235 1.23 10.22 -9.62
C ARG A 235 2.39 10.15 -8.60
N LEU A 236 3.31 11.11 -8.62
CA LEU A 236 4.41 11.20 -7.68
C LEU A 236 3.96 11.67 -6.28
N ARG A 237 2.89 12.48 -6.19
CA ARG A 237 2.46 13.10 -4.92
C ARG A 237 1.29 12.42 -4.25
N VAL A 238 0.47 11.68 -4.98
CA VAL A 238 -0.74 11.04 -4.44
C VAL A 238 -0.45 10.09 -3.26
N ALA A 239 0.69 9.39 -3.27
CA ALA A 239 1.09 8.53 -2.15
C ALA A 239 1.35 9.34 -0.87
N LEU A 240 1.94 10.53 -0.99
CA LEU A 240 2.15 11.45 0.13
C LEU A 240 0.82 11.99 0.65
N SER A 241 -0.13 12.27 -0.23
CA SER A 241 -1.47 12.75 0.12
C SER A 241 -2.21 11.74 1.00
N GLY A 242 -2.31 10.49 0.53
CA GLY A 242 -2.96 9.42 1.30
C GLY A 242 -2.24 9.08 2.60
N LEU A 243 -0.91 9.07 2.60
CA LEU A 243 -0.13 8.87 3.83
C LEU A 243 -0.38 10.01 4.83
N THR A 244 -0.47 11.26 4.39
CA THR A 244 -0.75 12.39 5.29
C THR A 244 -2.12 12.28 5.94
N MET A 245 -3.14 11.84 5.20
CA MET A 245 -4.47 11.58 5.77
C MET A 245 -4.43 10.45 6.80
N ALA A 246 -3.68 9.37 6.54
CA ALA A 246 -3.48 8.26 7.48
C ALA A 246 -2.72 8.70 8.75
N GLU A 247 -1.70 9.54 8.61
CA GLU A 247 -0.91 10.07 9.74
C GLU A 247 -1.75 10.89 10.73
N TYR A 248 -2.79 11.59 10.26
CA TYR A 248 -3.68 12.33 11.14
C TYR A 248 -4.30 11.40 12.21
N TYR A 249 -4.81 10.26 11.80
CA TYR A 249 -5.43 9.31 12.71
C TYR A 249 -4.41 8.66 13.65
N ARG A 250 -3.20 8.39 13.20
CA ARG A 250 -2.10 7.96 14.07
C ARG A 250 -1.76 8.99 15.12
N GLU A 251 -1.66 10.28 14.74
CA GLU A 251 -1.13 11.34 15.60
C GLU A 251 -2.18 11.99 16.49
N GLN A 252 -3.40 12.19 15.99
CA GLN A 252 -4.49 12.86 16.70
C GLN A 252 -5.52 11.88 17.22
N GLY A 253 -5.83 10.83 16.44
CA GLY A 253 -6.81 9.83 16.82
C GLY A 253 -6.26 8.74 17.74
N GLY A 254 -4.93 8.57 17.81
CA GLY A 254 -4.31 7.47 18.55
C GLY A 254 -4.71 6.09 18.01
N GLN A 255 -4.94 6.01 16.70
CA GLN A 255 -5.49 4.83 16.05
C GLN A 255 -4.45 4.08 15.23
N ASP A 256 -4.78 2.83 14.93
CA ASP A 256 -4.03 2.00 14.01
C ASP A 256 -4.68 2.12 12.62
N VAL A 257 -3.87 2.51 11.64
CA VAL A 257 -4.30 2.71 10.27
C VAL A 257 -3.60 1.74 9.35
N LEU A 258 -4.36 1.06 8.51
CA LEU A 258 -3.84 0.22 7.45
C LEU A 258 -3.78 1.03 6.14
N LEU A 259 -2.58 1.25 5.64
CA LEU A 259 -2.32 2.02 4.42
C LEU A 259 -2.01 1.08 3.25
N PHE A 260 -2.88 1.06 2.26
CA PHE A 260 -2.65 0.36 1.00
C PHE A 260 -2.10 1.31 -0.05
N ILE A 261 -1.03 0.90 -0.75
CA ILE A 261 -0.47 1.64 -1.88
C ILE A 261 -0.44 0.71 -3.10
N ASP A 262 -1.25 0.99 -4.07
CA ASP A 262 -1.28 0.25 -5.33
C ASP A 262 -1.09 1.20 -6.52
N ASN A 263 0.06 1.27 -7.13
CA ASN A 263 1.26 0.43 -7.02
C ASN A 263 2.48 1.28 -6.68
N ILE A 264 3.29 0.86 -5.71
CA ILE A 264 4.48 1.65 -5.30
C ILE A 264 5.51 1.81 -6.43
N PHE A 265 5.59 0.87 -7.38
CA PHE A 265 6.45 1.01 -8.56
C PHE A 265 6.07 2.23 -9.41
N ARG A 266 4.78 2.57 -9.48
CA ARG A 266 4.31 3.75 -10.24
C ARG A 266 4.75 5.06 -9.61
N PHE A 267 4.90 5.10 -8.29
CA PHE A 267 5.53 6.23 -7.59
C PHE A 267 6.97 6.45 -8.08
N VAL A 268 7.77 5.38 -8.16
CA VAL A 268 9.14 5.43 -8.67
C VAL A 268 9.17 5.85 -10.13
N GLN A 269 8.30 5.27 -10.96
CA GLN A 269 8.21 5.60 -12.37
C GLN A 269 7.86 7.08 -12.58
N ALA A 270 6.88 7.62 -11.86
CA ALA A 270 6.52 9.03 -11.92
C ALA A 270 7.69 9.93 -11.51
N GLY A 271 8.46 9.54 -10.49
CA GLY A 271 9.69 10.22 -10.09
C GLY A 271 10.74 10.26 -11.19
N SER A 272 10.91 9.17 -11.94
CA SER A 272 11.85 9.14 -13.07
C SER A 272 11.39 10.04 -14.23
N GLU A 273 10.09 10.05 -14.53
CA GLU A 273 9.49 10.93 -15.53
C GLU A 273 9.68 12.43 -15.17
N VAL A 274 9.37 12.79 -13.91
CA VAL A 274 9.57 14.17 -13.41
C VAL A 274 11.06 14.54 -13.47
N SER A 275 11.96 13.67 -13.02
CA SER A 275 13.40 13.90 -13.04
C SER A 275 13.94 14.15 -14.44
N ALA A 276 13.48 13.39 -15.43
CA ALA A 276 13.84 13.57 -16.83
C ALA A 276 13.33 14.91 -17.38
N LEU A 277 12.09 15.28 -17.07
CA LEU A 277 11.51 16.56 -17.48
C LEU A 277 12.21 17.76 -16.83
N LEU A 278 12.72 17.62 -15.62
CA LEU A 278 13.54 18.62 -14.94
C LEU A 278 14.98 18.69 -15.47
N GLY A 279 15.36 17.83 -16.42
CA GLY A 279 16.69 17.79 -17.01
C GLY A 279 17.78 17.25 -16.08
N ARG A 280 17.41 16.48 -15.06
CA ARG A 280 18.37 15.82 -14.16
C ARG A 280 19.05 14.64 -14.87
N MET A 281 20.37 14.48 -14.64
CA MET A 281 21.10 13.34 -15.20
C MET A 281 20.58 12.03 -14.58
N PRO A 282 20.15 11.05 -15.39
CA PRO A 282 19.65 9.78 -14.87
C PRO A 282 20.75 8.95 -14.21
N SER A 283 20.36 8.15 -13.22
CA SER A 283 21.18 7.12 -12.60
C SER A 283 21.08 5.78 -13.36
N ALA A 284 21.44 4.68 -12.73
CA ALA A 284 21.37 3.35 -13.31
C ALA A 284 19.97 3.04 -13.88
N VAL A 285 19.92 2.38 -15.03
CA VAL A 285 18.71 1.94 -15.73
C VAL A 285 17.73 3.08 -16.11
N GLY A 286 18.18 4.33 -15.99
CA GLY A 286 17.37 5.51 -16.34
C GLY A 286 16.53 6.08 -15.19
N TYR A 287 16.68 5.57 -13.97
CA TYR A 287 15.98 6.09 -12.80
C TYR A 287 16.55 7.43 -12.33
N GLN A 288 15.78 8.16 -11.54
CA GLN A 288 16.19 9.42 -10.93
C GLN A 288 17.35 9.23 -9.95
N PRO A 289 18.28 10.20 -9.87
CA PRO A 289 19.38 10.14 -8.89
C PRO A 289 18.90 10.29 -7.44
N THR A 290 17.66 10.76 -7.25
CA THR A 290 17.01 10.99 -5.96
C THR A 290 16.11 9.83 -5.52
N LEU A 291 16.16 8.67 -6.21
CA LEU A 291 15.29 7.52 -5.95
C LEU A 291 15.27 7.12 -4.46
N GLU A 292 16.42 6.86 -3.88
CA GLU A 292 16.54 6.44 -2.49
C GLU A 292 16.03 7.50 -1.50
N THR A 293 16.26 8.78 -1.81
CA THR A 293 15.82 9.89 -0.96
C THR A 293 14.29 10.05 -1.03
N GLU A 294 13.71 9.93 -2.21
CA GLU A 294 12.25 10.03 -2.42
C GLU A 294 11.54 8.83 -1.78
N MET A 295 12.06 7.62 -1.99
CA MET A 295 11.53 6.40 -1.37
C MET A 295 11.67 6.46 0.15
N GLY A 296 12.83 6.82 0.68
CA GLY A 296 13.05 7.00 2.11
C GLY A 296 12.12 8.05 2.71
N GLY A 297 11.92 9.18 2.03
CA GLY A 297 10.99 10.23 2.47
C GLY A 297 9.54 9.76 2.62
N LEU A 298 9.09 8.80 1.82
CA LEU A 298 7.78 8.16 1.95
C LEU A 298 7.80 7.07 3.04
N GLN A 299 8.76 6.15 2.96
CA GLN A 299 8.77 4.92 3.76
C GLN A 299 9.05 5.17 5.24
N GLU A 300 9.92 6.13 5.58
CA GLU A 300 10.26 6.43 6.99
C GLU A 300 9.12 7.10 7.77
N ARG A 301 8.10 7.61 7.10
CA ARG A 301 6.87 8.13 7.73
C ARG A 301 5.91 7.01 8.15
N ILE A 302 6.04 5.83 7.52
CA ILE A 302 5.20 4.65 7.77
C ILE A 302 5.81 3.89 8.94
N THR A 303 5.24 4.04 10.14
CA THR A 303 5.78 3.46 11.37
C THR A 303 4.78 3.52 12.53
N SER A 304 5.08 2.81 13.61
CA SER A 304 4.42 2.95 14.90
C SER A 304 5.05 4.05 15.74
N THR A 305 4.21 4.80 16.42
CA THR A 305 4.60 5.81 17.40
C THR A 305 3.98 5.47 18.76
N ASP A 306 4.31 6.24 19.78
CA ASP A 306 3.70 6.15 21.11
C ASP A 306 2.19 6.45 21.12
N ARG A 307 1.63 6.97 20.03
CA ARG A 307 0.23 7.35 19.89
C ARG A 307 -0.60 6.35 19.07
N GLY A 308 -0.04 5.78 18.04
CA GLY A 308 -0.74 4.88 17.14
C GLY A 308 0.19 4.38 16.03
N SER A 309 -0.34 3.65 15.07
CA SER A 309 0.47 3.07 14.00
C SER A 309 -0.08 3.33 12.61
N VAL A 310 0.82 3.40 11.64
CA VAL A 310 0.50 3.24 10.21
C VAL A 310 1.23 2.01 9.72
N THR A 311 0.49 0.97 9.40
CA THR A 311 1.01 -0.26 8.76
C THR A 311 0.71 -0.20 7.28
N SER A 312 1.69 -0.42 6.42
CA SER A 312 1.45 -0.37 4.97
C SER A 312 1.52 -1.74 4.30
N ILE A 313 0.61 -1.93 3.34
CA ILE A 313 0.65 -3.01 2.37
C ILE A 313 0.81 -2.38 0.99
N GLN A 314 1.93 -2.65 0.36
CA GLN A 314 2.35 -2.00 -0.87
C GLN A 314 2.38 -3.04 -1.98
N ALA A 315 1.52 -2.88 -2.99
CA ALA A 315 1.64 -3.68 -4.19
C ALA A 315 2.90 -3.29 -4.95
N VAL A 316 3.74 -4.28 -5.24
CA VAL A 316 5.01 -4.08 -5.92
C VAL A 316 4.97 -4.79 -7.28
N TYR A 317 5.13 -4.02 -8.34
CA TYR A 317 5.38 -4.56 -9.66
C TYR A 317 6.89 -4.72 -9.87
N VAL A 318 7.30 -5.89 -10.31
CA VAL A 318 8.70 -6.20 -10.61
C VAL A 318 8.87 -6.26 -12.12
N PRO A 319 9.54 -5.28 -12.76
CA PRO A 319 9.74 -5.28 -14.21
C PRO A 319 10.49 -6.52 -14.68
N ALA A 320 9.94 -7.24 -15.67
CA ALA A 320 10.53 -8.44 -16.24
C ALA A 320 10.90 -9.54 -15.21
N ASP A 321 10.24 -9.56 -14.05
CA ASP A 321 10.56 -10.42 -12.92
C ASP A 321 12.02 -10.29 -12.41
N ASP A 322 12.65 -9.13 -12.69
CA ASP A 322 14.03 -8.81 -12.25
C ASP A 322 14.02 -8.08 -10.90
N TYR A 323 14.26 -8.83 -9.84
CA TYR A 323 14.35 -8.31 -8.47
C TYR A 323 15.61 -7.47 -8.22
N THR A 324 16.55 -7.43 -9.16
CA THR A 324 17.77 -6.60 -9.08
C THR A 324 17.58 -5.21 -9.72
N ASP A 325 16.44 -4.97 -10.35
CA ASP A 325 16.07 -3.63 -10.84
C ASP A 325 16.07 -2.62 -9.67
N PRO A 326 16.65 -1.41 -9.84
CA PRO A 326 16.77 -0.42 -8.77
C PRO A 326 15.45 -0.04 -8.07
N ALA A 327 14.32 -0.04 -8.80
CA ALA A 327 13.04 0.34 -8.21
C ALA A 327 12.53 -0.69 -7.19
N PRO A 328 12.32 -1.97 -7.53
CA PRO A 328 11.96 -2.96 -6.52
C PRO A 328 13.05 -3.11 -5.46
N ALA A 329 14.34 -3.06 -5.79
CA ALA A 329 15.42 -3.16 -4.81
C ALA A 329 15.34 -2.07 -3.74
N SER A 330 15.06 -0.82 -4.12
CA SER A 330 14.85 0.29 -3.19
C SER A 330 13.63 0.04 -2.28
N VAL A 331 12.53 -0.48 -2.82
CA VAL A 331 11.35 -0.84 -2.02
C VAL A 331 11.68 -1.96 -1.03
N PHE A 332 12.34 -3.03 -1.49
CA PHE A 332 12.69 -4.18 -0.65
C PHE A 332 13.52 -3.81 0.57
N ALA A 333 14.42 -2.83 0.45
CA ALA A 333 15.26 -2.37 1.55
C ALA A 333 14.45 -1.86 2.75
N HIS A 334 13.21 -1.44 2.54
CA HIS A 334 12.32 -0.92 3.58
C HIS A 334 11.31 -1.93 4.12
N LEU A 335 11.11 -3.08 3.45
CA LEU A 335 10.06 -4.02 3.82
C LEU A 335 10.38 -4.84 5.08
N ASN A 336 9.36 -5.03 5.92
CA ASN A 336 9.41 -5.92 7.08
C ASN A 336 8.87 -7.32 6.75
N ALA A 337 7.96 -7.42 5.78
CA ALA A 337 7.41 -8.69 5.31
C ALA A 337 7.15 -8.66 3.80
N THR A 338 7.14 -9.82 3.20
CA THR A 338 6.75 -10.01 1.80
C THR A 338 5.67 -11.08 1.71
N THR A 339 4.62 -10.79 0.95
CA THR A 339 3.55 -11.73 0.63
C THR A 339 3.56 -11.96 -0.87
N ALA A 340 3.95 -13.15 -1.28
CA ALA A 340 4.00 -13.55 -2.68
C ALA A 340 2.73 -14.31 -3.07
N LEU A 341 1.98 -13.80 -4.05
CA LEU A 341 0.82 -14.48 -4.62
C LEU A 341 1.25 -15.30 -5.84
N SER A 342 0.95 -16.58 -5.82
CA SER A 342 1.38 -17.56 -6.82
C SER A 342 0.24 -17.98 -7.75
N ARG A 343 0.47 -17.88 -9.06
CA ARG A 343 -0.47 -18.38 -10.07
C ARG A 343 -0.62 -19.92 -9.96
N ALA A 344 0.46 -20.63 -9.72
CA ALA A 344 0.44 -22.09 -9.59
C ALA A 344 -0.44 -22.56 -8.42
N ILE A 345 -0.51 -21.76 -7.34
CA ILE A 345 -1.39 -22.04 -6.19
C ILE A 345 -2.85 -21.71 -6.54
N SER A 346 -3.10 -20.59 -7.23
CA SER A 346 -4.45 -20.22 -7.66
C SER A 346 -5.03 -21.22 -8.67
N GLU A 347 -4.21 -21.76 -9.56
CA GLU A 347 -4.62 -22.81 -10.50
C GLU A 347 -5.02 -24.13 -9.82
N LYS A 348 -4.50 -24.40 -8.62
CA LYS A 348 -4.94 -25.52 -7.77
C LYS A 348 -6.26 -25.21 -7.04
N GLY A 349 -6.81 -24.01 -7.18
CA GLY A 349 -8.02 -23.56 -6.47
C GLY A 349 -7.78 -23.23 -5.00
N ILE A 350 -6.54 -23.04 -4.57
CA ILE A 350 -6.20 -22.67 -3.19
C ILE A 350 -6.22 -21.16 -3.07
N TYR A 351 -7.08 -20.63 -2.20
CA TYR A 351 -7.22 -19.21 -1.92
C TYR A 351 -7.23 -18.94 -0.41
N PRO A 352 -6.54 -17.87 0.06
CA PRO A 352 -5.73 -16.95 -0.74
C PRO A 352 -4.53 -17.66 -1.38
N ALA A 353 -4.16 -17.25 -2.59
CA ALA A 353 -3.09 -17.89 -3.36
C ALA A 353 -1.69 -17.45 -2.91
N VAL A 354 -1.49 -17.30 -1.61
CA VAL A 354 -0.20 -16.91 -1.00
C VAL A 354 0.76 -18.08 -1.05
N ASP A 355 1.96 -17.84 -1.57
CA ASP A 355 3.02 -18.85 -1.59
C ASP A 355 3.67 -18.93 -0.20
N PRO A 356 3.56 -20.08 0.49
CA PRO A 356 4.06 -20.24 1.84
C PRO A 356 5.59 -20.33 1.93
N LEU A 357 6.26 -20.59 0.81
CA LEU A 357 7.73 -20.73 0.76
C LEU A 357 8.42 -19.45 0.26
N ASP A 358 7.74 -18.68 -0.58
CA ASP A 358 8.28 -17.42 -1.13
C ASP A 358 7.86 -16.18 -0.32
N SER A 359 6.94 -16.34 0.65
CA SER A 359 6.54 -15.27 1.56
C SER A 359 7.40 -15.28 2.83
N THR A 360 7.78 -14.09 3.31
CA THR A 360 8.72 -13.95 4.43
C THR A 360 8.30 -12.84 5.38
N SER A 361 8.76 -12.92 6.65
CA SER A 361 8.58 -11.86 7.64
C SER A 361 9.79 -11.76 8.57
N THR A 362 10.21 -10.53 8.85
CA THR A 362 11.31 -10.24 9.77
C THR A 362 10.95 -10.46 11.23
N ILE A 363 9.65 -10.49 11.55
CA ILE A 363 9.16 -10.71 12.91
C ILE A 363 8.83 -12.16 13.22
N LEU A 364 8.96 -13.08 12.25
CA LEU A 364 8.82 -14.52 12.51
C LEU A 364 10.07 -15.02 13.27
N LYS A 365 10.13 -14.73 14.56
CA LYS A 365 11.20 -15.06 15.49
C LYS A 365 10.62 -15.48 16.83
N PRO A 366 11.27 -16.40 17.56
CA PRO A 366 10.75 -16.92 18.85
C PRO A 366 10.47 -15.83 19.90
N ASP A 367 11.28 -14.78 19.91
CA ASP A 367 11.18 -13.64 20.83
C ASP A 367 10.02 -12.67 20.53
N VAL A 368 9.44 -12.74 19.33
CA VAL A 368 8.30 -11.90 18.92
C VAL A 368 7.01 -12.70 18.87
N VAL A 369 6.98 -13.79 18.10
CA VAL A 369 5.77 -14.61 17.89
C VAL A 369 5.58 -15.69 18.94
N GLY A 370 6.59 -15.99 19.75
CA GLY A 370 6.59 -17.10 20.70
C GLY A 370 7.18 -18.40 20.10
N GLU A 371 7.68 -19.24 20.97
CA GLU A 371 8.41 -20.47 20.59
C GLU A 371 7.52 -21.47 19.83
N GLU A 372 6.27 -21.63 20.26
CA GLU A 372 5.33 -22.59 19.66
C GLU A 372 4.96 -22.17 18.24
N HIS A 373 4.60 -20.90 18.02
CA HIS A 373 4.29 -20.37 16.71
C HIS A 373 5.49 -20.51 15.76
N TYR A 374 6.67 -20.05 16.19
CA TYR A 374 7.90 -20.12 15.38
C TYR A 374 8.22 -21.56 14.96
N ARG A 375 8.16 -22.50 15.91
CA ARG A 375 8.42 -23.92 15.64
C ARG A 375 7.40 -24.50 14.66
N THR A 376 6.11 -24.22 14.87
CA THR A 376 5.05 -24.70 13.98
C THR A 376 5.22 -24.15 12.56
N ALA A 377 5.49 -22.86 12.41
CA ALA A 377 5.74 -22.24 11.12
C ALA A 377 6.94 -22.86 10.39
N THR A 378 8.04 -23.06 11.10
CA THR A 378 9.27 -23.65 10.53
C THR A 378 9.01 -25.09 10.08
N GLU A 379 8.37 -25.92 10.89
CA GLU A 379 8.04 -27.30 10.54
C GLU A 379 7.06 -27.39 9.36
N VAL A 380 6.08 -26.48 9.28
CA VAL A 380 5.18 -26.38 8.11
C VAL A 380 5.98 -26.07 6.84
N GLN A 381 6.90 -25.11 6.90
CA GLN A 381 7.76 -24.78 5.75
C GLN A 381 8.66 -25.95 5.35
N GLU A 382 9.24 -26.65 6.29
CA GLU A 382 10.07 -27.83 6.03
C GLU A 382 9.27 -28.96 5.33
N VAL A 383 8.06 -29.25 5.82
CA VAL A 383 7.17 -30.25 5.21
C VAL A 383 6.76 -29.86 3.79
N LEU A 384 6.42 -28.60 3.57
CA LEU A 384 6.04 -28.09 2.24
C LEU A 384 7.24 -28.08 1.29
N GLN A 385 8.42 -27.70 1.77
CA GLN A 385 9.65 -27.72 0.97
C GLN A 385 10.01 -29.15 0.56
N ARG A 386 9.94 -30.10 1.51
CA ARG A 386 10.18 -31.50 1.20
C ARG A 386 9.17 -32.05 0.18
N TYR A 387 7.91 -31.66 0.32
CA TYR A 387 6.89 -32.04 -0.66
C TYR A 387 7.20 -31.50 -2.06
N LYS A 388 7.63 -30.25 -2.17
CA LYS A 388 8.04 -29.63 -3.44
C LYS A 388 9.17 -30.42 -4.11
N GLU A 389 10.18 -30.87 -3.34
CA GLU A 389 11.27 -31.69 -3.85
C GLU A 389 10.81 -33.08 -4.32
N LEU A 390 9.81 -33.65 -3.64
CA LEU A 390 9.26 -34.96 -3.99
C LEU A 390 8.30 -34.93 -5.20
N GLN A 391 7.77 -33.75 -5.59
CA GLN A 391 6.81 -33.65 -6.68
C GLN A 391 7.34 -34.18 -8.03
N ASP A 392 8.61 -33.91 -8.36
CA ASP A 392 9.23 -34.40 -9.58
C ASP A 392 9.39 -35.93 -9.55
N ILE A 393 9.71 -36.50 -8.40
CA ILE A 393 9.84 -37.94 -8.22
C ILE A 393 8.45 -38.60 -8.34
N ILE A 394 7.42 -38.02 -7.73
CA ILE A 394 6.03 -38.50 -7.81
C ILE A 394 5.52 -38.46 -9.25
N ALA A 395 5.84 -37.41 -10.01
CA ALA A 395 5.40 -37.24 -11.39
C ALA A 395 6.03 -38.28 -12.33
N ILE A 396 7.24 -38.76 -12.06
CA ILE A 396 7.97 -39.71 -12.91
C ILE A 396 7.73 -41.15 -12.47
N LEU A 397 7.82 -41.44 -11.18
CA LEU A 397 7.82 -42.79 -10.65
C LEU A 397 6.52 -43.21 -9.96
N GLY A 398 5.69 -42.24 -9.59
CA GLY A 398 4.48 -42.47 -8.78
C GLY A 398 4.74 -42.41 -7.27
N ILE A 399 3.66 -42.24 -6.51
CA ILE A 399 3.72 -42.12 -5.05
C ILE A 399 4.12 -43.44 -4.36
N ASP A 400 3.87 -44.59 -5.01
CA ASP A 400 4.11 -45.92 -4.46
C ASP A 400 5.61 -46.26 -4.33
N GLU A 401 6.45 -45.53 -5.08
CA GLU A 401 7.93 -45.70 -5.04
C GLU A 401 8.59 -44.88 -3.91
N LEU A 402 7.82 -44.07 -3.20
CA LEU A 402 8.34 -43.31 -2.04
C LEU A 402 8.50 -44.21 -0.82
N SER A 403 9.44 -43.85 0.06
CA SER A 403 9.56 -44.43 1.39
C SER A 403 8.28 -44.18 2.21
N ASP A 404 8.04 -44.98 3.22
CA ASP A 404 6.89 -44.78 4.11
C ASP A 404 6.91 -43.41 4.79
N GLU A 405 8.08 -42.93 5.16
CA GLU A 405 8.29 -41.61 5.74
C GLU A 405 7.95 -40.49 4.73
N ASP A 406 8.43 -40.59 3.49
CA ASP A 406 8.12 -39.61 2.45
C ASP A 406 6.62 -39.63 2.08
N ARG A 407 5.99 -40.81 2.05
CA ARG A 407 4.54 -40.93 1.84
C ARG A 407 3.73 -40.24 2.93
N GLN A 408 4.13 -40.37 4.19
CA GLN A 408 3.50 -39.69 5.30
C GLN A 408 3.69 -38.16 5.19
N THR A 409 4.93 -37.71 4.88
CA THR A 409 5.24 -36.31 4.64
C THR A 409 4.39 -35.72 3.52
N VAL A 410 4.25 -36.39 2.38
CA VAL A 410 3.38 -35.98 1.27
C VAL A 410 1.92 -35.90 1.68
N SER A 411 1.42 -36.88 2.46
CA SER A 411 0.05 -36.87 2.95
C SER A 411 -0.24 -35.66 3.84
N ARG A 412 0.64 -35.37 4.80
CA ARG A 412 0.51 -34.20 5.69
C ARG A 412 0.70 -32.90 4.94
N ALA A 413 1.66 -32.81 4.00
CA ALA A 413 1.87 -31.64 3.16
C ALA A 413 0.62 -31.26 2.36
N ARG A 414 -0.07 -32.23 1.78
CA ARG A 414 -1.32 -31.99 1.04
C ARG A 414 -2.44 -31.50 1.95
N LYS A 415 -2.53 -32.02 3.18
CA LYS A 415 -3.49 -31.51 4.18
C LYS A 415 -3.16 -30.07 4.57
N ILE A 416 -1.88 -29.78 4.80
CA ILE A 416 -1.39 -28.44 5.10
C ILE A 416 -1.71 -27.48 3.93
N GLU A 417 -1.38 -27.82 2.67
CA GLU A 417 -1.74 -27.00 1.50
C GLU A 417 -3.24 -26.70 1.46
N ARG A 418 -4.09 -27.70 1.71
CA ARG A 418 -5.55 -27.51 1.74
C ARG A 418 -6.00 -26.67 2.91
N PHE A 419 -5.42 -26.85 4.09
CA PHE A 419 -5.78 -26.09 5.29
C PHE A 419 -5.29 -24.65 5.25
N LEU A 420 -4.26 -24.32 4.46
CA LEU A 420 -3.87 -22.94 4.18
C LEU A 420 -4.95 -22.16 3.41
N SER A 421 -5.86 -22.86 2.70
CA SER A 421 -7.02 -22.20 2.10
C SER A 421 -8.03 -21.77 3.16
N GLN A 422 -8.72 -20.65 2.90
CA GLN A 422 -9.66 -20.05 3.83
C GLN A 422 -10.76 -19.32 3.06
N PRO A 423 -12.05 -19.46 3.44
CA PRO A 423 -13.11 -18.66 2.85
C PRO A 423 -13.05 -17.23 3.37
N PHE A 424 -13.19 -16.27 2.46
CA PHE A 424 -13.18 -14.85 2.76
C PHE A 424 -14.59 -14.27 2.79
N PHE A 425 -14.85 -13.33 3.69
CA PHE A 425 -16.14 -12.64 3.80
C PHE A 425 -16.46 -11.87 2.52
N VAL A 426 -15.49 -11.16 1.95
CA VAL A 426 -15.66 -10.39 0.72
C VAL A 426 -15.91 -11.28 -0.50
N ALA A 427 -15.64 -12.57 -0.42
CA ALA A 427 -15.85 -13.53 -1.50
C ALA A 427 -17.10 -14.42 -1.32
N GLU A 428 -17.91 -14.23 -0.28
CA GLU A 428 -19.10 -15.05 0.01
C GLU A 428 -20.06 -15.15 -1.16
N GLN A 429 -20.35 -14.02 -1.81
CA GLN A 429 -21.27 -13.96 -2.95
C GLN A 429 -20.78 -14.76 -4.17
N PHE A 430 -19.46 -14.97 -4.30
CA PHE A 430 -18.89 -15.72 -5.41
C PHE A 430 -18.66 -17.19 -5.09
N THR A 431 -18.35 -17.49 -3.84
CA THR A 431 -18.00 -18.85 -3.40
C THR A 431 -19.18 -19.61 -2.82
N GLY A 432 -20.21 -18.90 -2.34
CA GLY A 432 -21.33 -19.46 -1.58
C GLY A 432 -20.92 -20.04 -0.22
N ARG A 433 -19.73 -19.67 0.29
CA ARG A 433 -19.21 -20.08 1.60
C ARG A 433 -19.15 -18.87 2.50
N THR A 434 -19.55 -19.07 3.76
CA THR A 434 -19.40 -18.03 4.79
C THR A 434 -17.92 -17.78 5.06
N GLY A 435 -17.51 -16.50 5.13
CA GLY A 435 -16.16 -16.10 5.45
C GLY A 435 -15.78 -16.46 6.89
N GLU A 436 -14.49 -16.59 7.13
CA GLU A 436 -13.94 -16.99 8.43
C GLU A 436 -12.76 -16.11 8.81
N TYR A 437 -12.81 -15.50 9.99
CA TYR A 437 -11.66 -14.91 10.65
C TYR A 437 -11.05 -15.94 11.60
N VAL A 438 -9.78 -16.26 11.43
CA VAL A 438 -9.12 -17.29 12.24
C VAL A 438 -8.04 -16.66 13.12
N PRO A 439 -8.22 -16.62 14.44
CA PRO A 439 -7.20 -16.13 15.36
C PRO A 439 -5.87 -16.85 15.23
N VAL A 440 -4.76 -16.15 15.45
CA VAL A 440 -3.40 -16.71 15.38
C VAL A 440 -3.26 -17.96 16.24
N SER A 441 -3.82 -17.94 17.47
CA SER A 441 -3.79 -19.09 18.38
C SER A 441 -4.44 -20.33 17.80
N GLU A 442 -5.59 -20.18 17.15
CA GLU A 442 -6.30 -21.27 16.48
C GLU A 442 -5.57 -21.75 15.22
N THR A 443 -4.96 -20.82 14.50
CA THR A 443 -4.11 -21.13 13.36
C THR A 443 -2.93 -22.00 13.78
N VAL A 444 -2.16 -21.57 14.78
CA VAL A 444 -0.98 -22.30 15.29
C VAL A 444 -1.41 -23.68 15.81
N ARG A 445 -2.48 -23.75 16.60
CA ARG A 445 -3.03 -25.01 17.11
C ARG A 445 -3.37 -25.97 15.98
N GLY A 446 -4.13 -25.54 15.00
CA GLY A 446 -4.59 -26.39 13.90
C GLY A 446 -3.44 -26.97 13.07
N PHE A 447 -2.45 -26.16 12.74
CA PHE A 447 -1.27 -26.63 12.02
C PHE A 447 -0.39 -27.56 12.88
N ARG A 448 -0.30 -27.30 14.19
CA ARG A 448 0.41 -28.18 15.12
C ARG A 448 -0.22 -29.57 15.18
N GLU A 449 -1.54 -29.69 15.33
CA GLU A 449 -2.28 -30.94 15.33
C GLU A 449 -2.08 -31.75 14.02
N ILE A 450 -2.02 -31.06 12.86
CA ILE A 450 -1.73 -31.72 11.56
C ILE A 450 -0.30 -32.27 11.53
N LEU A 451 0.68 -31.49 11.99
CA LEU A 451 2.09 -31.90 12.04
C LEU A 451 2.31 -33.07 12.99
N ASP A 452 1.64 -33.08 14.14
CA ASP A 452 1.70 -34.15 15.13
C ASP A 452 0.96 -35.43 14.69
N GLY A 453 0.16 -35.32 13.62
CA GLY A 453 -0.52 -36.48 13.01
C GLY A 453 -1.85 -36.83 13.64
N GLU A 454 -2.42 -35.96 14.46
CA GLU A 454 -3.73 -36.22 15.12
C GLU A 454 -4.86 -36.39 14.11
N HIS A 455 -4.69 -35.91 12.89
CA HIS A 455 -5.66 -35.96 11.80
C HIS A 455 -5.20 -36.78 10.60
N ASP A 456 -4.25 -37.72 10.78
CA ASP A 456 -3.70 -38.53 9.68
C ASP A 456 -4.79 -39.41 9.01
N GLU A 457 -5.83 -39.83 9.76
CA GLU A 457 -6.95 -40.62 9.28
C GLU A 457 -7.93 -39.83 8.37
N LEU A 458 -7.91 -38.50 8.41
CA LEU A 458 -8.84 -37.71 7.63
C LEU A 458 -8.35 -37.53 6.19
N SER A 459 -9.30 -37.47 5.25
CA SER A 459 -8.98 -37.19 3.84
C SER A 459 -8.48 -35.74 3.65
N GLU A 460 -7.57 -35.51 2.69
CA GLU A 460 -7.08 -34.18 2.37
C GLU A 460 -8.18 -33.18 1.98
N GLY A 461 -9.28 -33.68 1.40
CA GLY A 461 -10.42 -32.84 1.01
C GLY A 461 -11.17 -32.22 2.18
N ALA A 462 -11.10 -32.82 3.38
CA ALA A 462 -11.76 -32.29 4.57
C ALA A 462 -11.13 -30.95 5.04
N PHE A 463 -9.89 -30.69 4.69
CA PHE A 463 -9.15 -29.50 5.09
C PHE A 463 -9.36 -28.30 4.17
N TYR A 464 -10.04 -28.50 3.03
CA TYR A 464 -10.18 -27.48 2.00
C TYR A 464 -11.22 -26.43 2.37
N MET A 465 -10.80 -25.14 2.35
CA MET A 465 -11.66 -23.99 2.64
C MET A 465 -12.36 -24.08 4.00
N GLN A 466 -11.60 -24.42 5.03
CA GLN A 466 -12.05 -24.44 6.43
C GLN A 466 -11.40 -23.27 7.19
N GLY A 467 -12.06 -22.76 8.20
CA GLY A 467 -11.49 -21.79 9.15
C GLY A 467 -10.62 -22.51 10.18
N SER A 468 -11.25 -23.10 11.20
CA SER A 468 -10.56 -23.79 12.29
C SER A 468 -10.37 -25.29 12.03
N ILE A 469 -9.48 -25.92 12.80
CA ILE A 469 -9.28 -27.38 12.76
C ILE A 469 -10.51 -28.13 13.28
N ASP A 470 -11.29 -27.52 14.18
CA ASP A 470 -12.52 -28.11 14.70
C ASP A 470 -13.57 -28.28 13.60
N GLN A 471 -13.69 -27.32 12.67
CA GLN A 471 -14.57 -27.44 11.51
C GLN A 471 -14.15 -28.60 10.59
N VAL A 472 -12.84 -28.85 10.44
CA VAL A 472 -12.34 -30.00 9.67
C VAL A 472 -12.87 -31.30 10.27
N THR A 473 -12.79 -31.43 11.59
CA THR A 473 -13.23 -32.65 12.30
C THR A 473 -14.75 -32.81 12.29
N GLU A 474 -15.51 -31.74 12.42
CA GLU A 474 -16.97 -31.73 12.35
C GLU A 474 -17.47 -32.12 10.96
N ASN A 475 -16.92 -31.51 9.91
CA ASN A 475 -17.28 -31.81 8.53
C ASN A 475 -16.90 -33.23 8.11
N ALA A 476 -15.77 -33.75 8.59
CA ALA A 476 -15.39 -35.14 8.36
C ALA A 476 -16.37 -36.09 9.00
N LYS A 477 -16.86 -35.82 10.22
CA LYS A 477 -17.90 -36.63 10.90
C LYS A 477 -19.25 -36.54 10.21
N ALA A 478 -19.61 -35.40 9.64
CA ALA A 478 -20.87 -35.21 8.92
C ALA A 478 -20.88 -35.90 7.54
N ALA A 479 -19.71 -36.13 6.95
CA ALA A 479 -19.53 -36.78 5.66
C ALA A 479 -19.38 -38.33 5.76
N ALA A 480 -19.09 -38.87 6.96
CA ALA A 480 -18.97 -40.29 7.25
C ALA A 480 -20.31 -40.91 7.62
#